data_89310388b5cd8488a20eea722a7bcb56
#
_entry.id   89310388b5cd8488a20eea722a7bcb56
#
_cell.length_a   1.000
_cell.length_b   1.000
_cell.length_c   1.000
_cell.angle_alpha   90.00
_cell.angle_beta   90.00
_cell.angle_gamma   90.00
#
_symmetry.space_group_name_H-M   'P 1'
#
loop_
_entity.id
_entity.type
_entity.pdbx_description
1 polymer ?
#
loop_
_entity_poly.entity_id
_entity_poly.type
_entity_poly.pdbx_seq_one_letter_code
_entity_poly.pdbx_strand_id
1 'polypeptide(L)'
;MSAGQSHITAIAVEKGADAVFAFMADPAKLNRWSFGTWETEIASDGLVTGTSMFDGGKILLRIDADPERLSIDYKLGTDPAKLVPRINVRVVPGANLGLDAGHCVLTFIAWRTANMDGGRWRRLTASHEFEVVLIKNLIENGRV
;
A
#
# COMPACT_ATOMS: atom_id res chain seq x y z
N MET A 1 -4.16 -24.94 12.95
CA MET A 1 -3.98 -24.21 11.69
C MET A 1 -3.65 -22.75 11.94
N SER A 2 -2.56 -22.31 11.41
CA SER A 2 -2.19 -20.91 11.53
C SER A 2 -3.16 -20.03 10.74
N ALA A 3 -3.34 -18.81 11.19
CA ALA A 3 -3.87 -17.75 10.32
C ALA A 3 -3.03 -17.70 9.05
N GLY A 4 -3.59 -17.27 7.95
CA GLY A 4 -2.88 -17.20 6.70
C GLY A 4 -1.59 -16.41 6.80
N GLN A 5 -0.63 -16.76 5.98
CA GLN A 5 0.63 -16.04 5.85
C GLN A 5 0.50 -14.81 4.97
N SER A 6 -0.58 -14.69 4.23
CA SER A 6 -0.86 -13.54 3.37
C SER A 6 -2.30 -13.10 3.52
N HIS A 7 -2.52 -11.82 3.24
CA HIS A 7 -3.84 -11.21 3.19
C HIS A 7 -3.97 -10.44 1.89
N ILE A 8 -5.07 -10.66 1.18
CA ILE A 8 -5.33 -10.02 -0.10
C ILE A 8 -6.67 -9.31 -0.01
N THR A 9 -6.68 -8.03 -0.38
CA THR A 9 -7.91 -7.26 -0.52
C THR A 9 -7.85 -6.45 -1.80
N ALA A 10 -9.00 -6.18 -2.39
CA ALA A 10 -9.07 -5.49 -3.67
C ALA A 10 -10.32 -4.62 -3.72
N ILE A 11 -10.26 -3.58 -4.56
CA ILE A 11 -11.39 -2.69 -4.78
C ILE A 11 -11.35 -2.16 -6.21
N ALA A 12 -12.53 -2.03 -6.83
CA ALA A 12 -12.65 -1.35 -8.11
C ALA A 12 -12.64 0.18 -7.88
N VAL A 13 -11.89 0.88 -8.72
CA VAL A 13 -11.77 2.34 -8.66
C VAL A 13 -12.23 2.92 -9.99
N GLU A 14 -13.12 3.90 -9.95
CA GLU A 14 -13.60 4.61 -11.14
C GLU A 14 -12.59 5.68 -11.56
N LYS A 15 -11.41 5.23 -11.92
CA LYS A 15 -10.31 6.06 -12.41
C LYS A 15 -9.37 5.18 -13.23
N GLY A 16 -8.67 5.78 -14.17
CA GLY A 16 -7.72 5.04 -14.99
C GLY A 16 -6.56 4.46 -14.19
N ALA A 17 -6.04 3.33 -14.64
CA ALA A 17 -4.99 2.60 -13.94
C ALA A 17 -3.72 3.43 -13.71
N ASP A 18 -3.34 4.27 -14.69
CA ASP A 18 -2.13 5.09 -14.58
C ASP A 18 -2.24 6.11 -13.45
N ALA A 19 -3.41 6.73 -13.27
CA ALA A 19 -3.63 7.70 -12.21
C ALA A 19 -3.61 7.03 -10.82
N VAL A 20 -4.20 5.86 -10.70
CA VAL A 20 -4.20 5.08 -9.45
C VAL A 20 -2.78 4.61 -9.13
N PHE A 21 -2.05 4.12 -10.13
CA PHE A 21 -0.67 3.71 -9.93
C PHE A 21 0.21 4.88 -9.48
N ALA A 22 0.07 6.04 -10.12
CA ALA A 22 0.85 7.23 -9.76
C ALA A 22 0.59 7.65 -8.30
N PHE A 23 -0.67 7.60 -7.86
CA PHE A 23 -1.02 7.90 -6.48
C PHE A 23 -0.37 6.91 -5.51
N MET A 24 -0.43 5.62 -5.82
CA MET A 24 0.12 4.58 -4.95
C MET A 24 1.64 4.56 -4.94
N ALA A 25 2.29 4.99 -6.02
CA ALA A 25 3.75 5.02 -6.12
C ALA A 25 4.37 6.28 -5.50
N ASP A 26 3.57 7.27 -5.14
CA ASP A 26 4.05 8.54 -4.63
C ASP A 26 4.22 8.50 -3.10
N PRO A 27 5.46 8.57 -2.59
CA PRO A 27 5.69 8.53 -1.14
C PRO A 27 5.04 9.71 -0.40
N ALA A 28 4.83 10.84 -1.07
CA ALA A 28 4.16 12.00 -0.47
C ALA A 28 2.69 11.74 -0.16
N LYS A 29 2.09 10.67 -0.73
CA LYS A 29 0.69 10.33 -0.50
C LYS A 29 0.49 9.37 0.68
N LEU A 30 1.54 8.78 1.21
CA LEU A 30 1.44 7.83 2.32
C LEU A 30 0.69 8.42 3.53
N ASN A 31 0.91 9.68 3.84
CA ASN A 31 0.21 10.37 4.94
C ASN A 31 -1.30 10.44 4.74
N ARG A 32 -1.78 10.19 3.54
CA ARG A 32 -3.21 10.33 3.24
C ARG A 32 -3.98 9.04 3.43
N TRP A 33 -3.29 7.89 3.32
CA TRP A 33 -4.00 6.63 3.31
C TRP A 33 -3.40 5.55 4.21
N SER A 34 -2.10 5.64 4.55
CA SER A 34 -1.42 4.54 5.24
C SER A 34 -1.40 4.75 6.75
N PHE A 35 -2.14 3.93 7.49
CA PHE A 35 -2.17 3.99 8.94
C PHE A 35 -0.87 3.48 9.59
N GLY A 36 -0.17 2.59 8.91
CA GLY A 36 1.11 2.06 9.39
C GLY A 36 2.30 2.96 9.11
N THR A 37 2.14 3.99 8.26
CA THR A 37 3.23 4.88 7.84
C THR A 37 2.72 6.32 7.79
N TRP A 38 2.60 6.91 8.96
CA TRP A 38 2.06 8.24 9.13
C TRP A 38 3.17 9.21 9.58
N GLU A 39 2.91 10.51 9.56
CA GLU A 39 3.89 11.54 9.92
C GLU A 39 5.24 11.29 9.22
N THR A 40 5.18 11.17 7.89
CA THR A 40 6.33 10.77 7.09
C THR A 40 7.32 11.89 6.85
N GLU A 41 8.59 11.52 6.80
CA GLU A 41 9.68 12.33 6.27
C GLU A 41 10.31 11.57 5.11
N ILE A 42 10.59 12.27 4.01
CA ILE A 42 11.14 11.67 2.79
C ILE A 42 12.54 12.22 2.58
N ALA A 43 13.53 11.32 2.63
CA ALA A 43 14.91 11.68 2.38
C ALA A 43 15.16 11.92 0.89
N SER A 44 16.28 12.56 0.56
CA SER A 44 16.64 12.87 -0.83
C SER A 44 16.82 11.64 -1.71
N ASP A 45 17.15 10.49 -1.12
CA ASP A 45 17.30 9.20 -1.82
C ASP A 45 15.98 8.41 -1.91
N GLY A 46 14.88 8.99 -1.44
CA GLY A 46 13.55 8.36 -1.47
C GLY A 46 13.20 7.49 -0.28
N LEU A 47 14.12 7.33 0.69
CA LEU A 47 13.80 6.59 1.92
C LEU A 47 12.75 7.36 2.73
N VAL A 48 11.70 6.68 3.11
CA VAL A 48 10.62 7.23 3.93
C VAL A 48 10.79 6.78 5.37
N THR A 49 10.74 7.73 6.30
CA THR A 49 10.63 7.43 7.73
C THR A 49 9.21 7.79 8.15
N GLY A 50 8.50 6.87 8.75
CA GLY A 50 7.13 7.08 9.19
C GLY A 50 6.90 6.61 10.62
N THR A 51 5.70 6.90 11.11
CA THR A 51 5.26 6.51 12.43
C THR A 51 3.99 5.69 12.29
N SER A 52 3.93 4.54 12.93
CA SER A 52 2.71 3.74 12.97
C SER A 52 1.66 4.43 13.84
N MET A 53 0.46 4.60 13.31
CA MET A 53 -0.66 5.12 14.09
C MET A 53 -1.14 4.13 15.16
N PHE A 54 -0.76 2.86 15.04
CA PHE A 54 -1.22 1.82 15.96
C PHE A 54 -0.45 1.84 17.29
N ASP A 55 0.86 2.05 17.23
CA ASP A 55 1.71 1.92 18.42
C ASP A 55 2.79 3.01 18.54
N GLY A 56 2.83 3.96 17.60
CA GLY A 56 3.83 5.02 17.60
C GLY A 56 5.23 4.56 17.17
N GLY A 57 5.38 3.31 16.77
CA GLY A 57 6.67 2.77 16.35
C GLY A 57 7.16 3.39 15.05
N LYS A 58 8.48 3.61 14.96
CA LYS A 58 9.10 4.11 13.73
C LYS A 58 9.24 2.98 12.73
N ILE A 59 9.02 3.30 11.47
CA ILE A 59 9.16 2.37 10.35
C ILE A 59 9.90 3.06 9.22
N LEU A 60 10.77 2.31 8.56
CA LEU A 60 11.41 2.74 7.32
C LEU A 60 10.74 2.05 6.15
N LEU A 61 10.53 2.80 5.08
CA LEU A 61 9.84 2.30 3.90
C LEU A 61 10.53 2.82 2.65
N ARG A 62 10.66 1.94 1.67
CA ARG A 62 11.12 2.32 0.34
C ARG A 62 10.14 1.78 -0.69
N ILE A 63 9.70 2.63 -1.58
CA ILE A 63 8.77 2.27 -2.66
C ILE A 63 9.58 1.82 -3.86
N ASP A 64 9.32 0.59 -4.32
CA ASP A 64 9.92 0.03 -5.52
C ASP A 64 8.79 -0.19 -6.54
N ALA A 65 8.66 0.76 -7.46
CA ALA A 65 7.56 0.80 -8.41
C ALA A 65 8.00 0.33 -9.80
N ASP A 66 7.18 -0.55 -10.39
CA ASP A 66 7.36 -1.03 -11.77
C ASP A 66 6.18 -0.54 -12.62
N PRO A 67 6.35 0.55 -13.36
CA PRO A 67 5.25 1.14 -14.13
C PRO A 67 4.81 0.29 -15.33
N GLU A 68 5.66 -0.59 -15.85
CA GLU A 68 5.27 -1.47 -16.95
C GLU A 68 4.27 -2.53 -16.49
N ARG A 69 4.46 -3.03 -15.26
CA ARG A 69 3.58 -4.05 -14.68
C ARG A 69 2.51 -3.48 -13.78
N LEU A 70 2.55 -2.17 -13.52
CA LEU A 70 1.65 -1.50 -12.57
C LEU A 70 1.68 -2.21 -11.22
N SER A 71 2.88 -2.56 -10.78
CA SER A 71 3.14 -3.27 -9.53
C SER A 71 4.08 -2.45 -8.66
N ILE A 72 3.81 -2.43 -7.36
CA ILE A 72 4.61 -1.68 -6.40
C ILE A 72 4.93 -2.59 -5.22
N ASP A 73 6.21 -2.73 -4.91
CA ASP A 73 6.65 -3.33 -3.65
C ASP A 73 6.94 -2.24 -2.63
N TYR A 74 6.31 -2.33 -1.47
CA TYR A 74 6.66 -1.51 -0.33
C TYR A 74 7.63 -2.32 0.52
N LYS A 75 8.90 -1.89 0.53
CA LYS A 75 9.96 -2.53 1.30
C LYS A 75 10.00 -1.87 2.67
N LEU A 76 9.87 -2.66 3.70
CA LEU A 76 9.68 -2.20 5.07
C LEU A 76 10.73 -2.80 6.00
N GLY A 77 11.03 -2.09 7.07
CA GLY A 77 11.94 -2.54 8.10
C GLY A 77 12.34 -1.44 9.07
N THR A 78 13.27 -1.76 9.94
CA THR A 78 13.84 -0.80 10.90
C THR A 78 15.31 -0.49 10.62
N ASP A 79 15.92 -1.23 9.71
CA ASP A 79 17.31 -1.03 9.26
C ASP A 79 17.28 -0.73 7.76
N PRO A 80 17.77 0.44 7.31
CA PRO A 80 17.69 0.84 5.90
C PRO A 80 18.47 -0.10 4.97
N ALA A 81 19.41 -0.87 5.49
CA ALA A 81 20.18 -1.86 4.70
C ALA A 81 19.46 -3.20 4.57
N LYS A 82 18.34 -3.40 5.28
CA LYS A 82 17.66 -4.69 5.39
C LYS A 82 16.17 -4.59 5.15
N LEU A 83 15.74 -3.65 4.33
CA LEU A 83 14.32 -3.52 3.97
C LEU A 83 13.90 -4.69 3.08
N VAL A 84 12.74 -5.26 3.36
CA VAL A 84 12.21 -6.39 2.61
C VAL A 84 10.81 -6.07 2.06
N PRO A 85 10.45 -6.58 0.89
CA PRO A 85 9.10 -6.39 0.36
C PRO A 85 8.09 -7.17 1.20
N ARG A 86 7.24 -6.45 1.90
CA ARG A 86 6.21 -7.05 2.77
C ARG A 86 4.80 -6.75 2.32
N ILE A 87 4.64 -5.75 1.48
CA ILE A 87 3.34 -5.36 0.94
C ILE A 87 3.54 -5.13 -0.55
N ASN A 88 2.67 -5.72 -1.35
CA ASN A 88 2.63 -5.47 -2.79
C ASN A 88 1.28 -4.86 -3.15
N VAL A 89 1.33 -3.87 -4.03
CA VAL A 89 0.14 -3.29 -4.64
C VAL A 89 0.19 -3.59 -6.12
N ARG A 90 -0.89 -4.12 -6.65
CA ARG A 90 -1.05 -4.33 -8.08
C ARG A 90 -2.26 -3.55 -8.58
N VAL A 91 -2.08 -2.78 -9.65
CA VAL A 91 -3.17 -2.10 -10.33
C VAL A 91 -3.45 -2.83 -11.64
N VAL A 92 -4.69 -3.28 -11.83
CA VAL A 92 -5.09 -4.00 -13.03
C VAL A 92 -6.00 -3.09 -13.85
N PRO A 93 -5.60 -2.72 -15.09
CA PRO A 93 -6.45 -1.89 -15.94
C PRO A 93 -7.80 -2.52 -16.20
N GLY A 94 -8.85 -1.72 -16.16
CA GLY A 94 -10.21 -2.19 -16.39
C GLY A 94 -10.39 -2.85 -17.75
N ALA A 95 -9.69 -2.36 -18.77
CA ALA A 95 -9.73 -2.94 -20.12
C ALA A 95 -9.31 -4.41 -20.15
N ASN A 96 -8.38 -4.82 -19.28
CA ASN A 96 -7.94 -6.22 -19.18
C ASN A 96 -9.06 -7.14 -18.64
N LEU A 97 -10.06 -6.54 -17.99
CA LEU A 97 -11.12 -7.27 -17.31
C LEU A 97 -12.49 -7.07 -17.98
N GLY A 98 -12.52 -6.45 -19.15
CA GLY A 98 -13.77 -6.15 -19.85
C GLY A 98 -14.54 -4.98 -19.24
N LEU A 99 -13.88 -4.16 -18.43
CA LEU A 99 -14.42 -2.93 -17.86
C LEU A 99 -14.00 -1.72 -18.70
N ASP A 100 -14.57 -0.55 -18.41
CA ASP A 100 -14.18 0.69 -19.09
C ASP A 100 -12.73 1.05 -18.82
N ALA A 101 -12.11 1.76 -19.78
CA ALA A 101 -10.74 2.24 -19.65
C ALA A 101 -10.57 3.25 -18.50
N GLY A 102 -11.68 3.88 -18.08
CA GLY A 102 -11.70 4.78 -16.92
C GLY A 102 -11.83 4.08 -15.58
N HIS A 103 -11.67 2.76 -15.55
CA HIS A 103 -11.76 1.94 -14.33
C HIS A 103 -10.51 1.09 -14.18
N CYS A 104 -10.22 0.71 -12.95
CA CYS A 104 -9.18 -0.28 -12.66
C CYS A 104 -9.53 -1.04 -11.39
N VAL A 105 -8.77 -2.09 -11.10
CA VAL A 105 -8.86 -2.80 -9.82
C VAL A 105 -7.54 -2.61 -9.09
N LEU A 106 -7.63 -2.12 -7.86
CA LEU A 106 -6.51 -1.96 -6.96
C LEU A 106 -6.49 -3.15 -6.01
N THR A 107 -5.36 -3.85 -5.96
CA THR A 107 -5.20 -5.05 -5.13
C THR A 107 -4.02 -4.88 -4.19
N PHE A 108 -4.26 -5.14 -2.91
CA PHE A 108 -3.23 -5.16 -1.86
C PHE A 108 -2.92 -6.58 -1.46
N ILE A 109 -1.64 -6.91 -1.37
CA ILE A 109 -1.16 -8.19 -0.83
C ILE A 109 -0.20 -7.86 0.31
N ALA A 110 -0.45 -8.44 1.48
CA ALA A 110 0.42 -8.31 2.64
C ALA A 110 0.88 -9.69 3.10
N TRP A 111 2.12 -9.79 3.58
CA TRP A 111 2.68 -11.03 4.09
C TRP A 111 3.02 -10.87 5.57
N ARG A 112 2.64 -11.88 6.34
CA ARG A 112 2.89 -11.92 7.78
C ARG A 112 4.34 -12.33 8.03
N THR A 113 5.05 -11.52 8.82
CA THR A 113 6.41 -11.88 9.25
C THR A 113 6.37 -12.76 10.49
N ALA A 114 7.46 -13.50 10.74
CA ALA A 114 7.55 -14.44 11.85
C ALA A 114 7.41 -13.76 13.22
N ASN A 115 7.85 -12.50 13.32
CA ASN A 115 7.80 -11.74 14.58
C ASN A 115 6.48 -10.99 14.80
N MET A 116 5.53 -11.16 13.90
CA MET A 116 4.25 -10.46 13.98
C MET A 116 3.24 -11.33 14.73
N ASP A 117 2.83 -10.90 15.92
CA ASP A 117 1.83 -11.63 16.69
C ASP A 117 0.43 -11.53 16.05
N GLY A 118 -0.50 -12.34 16.56
CA GLY A 118 -1.85 -12.41 16.00
C GLY A 118 -2.62 -11.09 16.10
N GLY A 119 -2.43 -10.33 17.16
CA GLY A 119 -3.07 -9.03 17.32
C GLY A 119 -2.58 -8.01 16.31
N ARG A 120 -1.26 -7.95 16.11
CA ARG A 120 -0.66 -7.06 15.11
C ARG A 120 -1.09 -7.44 13.71
N TRP A 121 -1.13 -8.73 13.39
CA TRP A 121 -1.59 -9.21 12.09
C TRP A 121 -3.04 -8.83 11.81
N ARG A 122 -3.93 -8.99 12.81
CA ARG A 122 -5.33 -8.59 12.68
C ARG A 122 -5.48 -7.09 12.43
N ARG A 123 -4.71 -6.26 13.14
CA ARG A 123 -4.74 -4.81 12.91
C ARG A 123 -4.29 -4.45 11.50
N LEU A 124 -3.23 -5.10 11.02
CA LEU A 124 -2.72 -4.85 9.67
C LEU A 124 -3.76 -5.24 8.62
N THR A 125 -4.35 -6.42 8.73
CA THR A 125 -5.35 -6.86 7.74
C THR A 125 -6.60 -5.97 7.77
N ALA A 126 -7.05 -5.58 8.96
CA ALA A 126 -8.18 -4.67 9.10
C ALA A 126 -7.87 -3.29 8.51
N SER A 127 -6.65 -2.77 8.71
CA SER A 127 -6.26 -1.48 8.15
C SER A 127 -6.24 -1.53 6.62
N HIS A 128 -5.74 -2.61 6.02
CA HIS A 128 -5.73 -2.77 4.57
C HIS A 128 -7.15 -2.80 3.99
N GLU A 129 -8.08 -3.48 4.66
CA GLU A 129 -9.48 -3.50 4.25
C GLU A 129 -10.10 -2.10 4.23
N PHE A 130 -9.74 -1.25 5.16
CA PHE A 130 -10.22 0.13 5.21
C PHE A 130 -9.43 1.03 4.27
N GLU A 131 -8.13 0.85 4.17
CA GLU A 131 -7.26 1.69 3.35
C GLU A 131 -7.65 1.66 1.87
N VAL A 132 -8.03 0.52 1.33
CA VAL A 132 -8.48 0.47 -0.07
C VAL A 132 -9.74 1.28 -0.31
N VAL A 133 -10.66 1.32 0.66
CA VAL A 133 -11.86 2.16 0.60
C VAL A 133 -11.49 3.64 0.65
N LEU A 134 -10.59 4.00 1.55
CA LEU A 134 -10.11 5.37 1.69
C LEU A 134 -9.42 5.85 0.41
N ILE A 135 -8.54 5.05 -0.15
CA ILE A 135 -7.83 5.35 -1.40
C ILE A 135 -8.83 5.57 -2.54
N LYS A 136 -9.79 4.67 -2.69
CA LYS A 136 -10.84 4.80 -3.69
C LYS A 136 -11.56 6.15 -3.57
N ASN A 137 -11.97 6.51 -2.37
CA ASN A 137 -12.69 7.75 -2.13
C ASN A 137 -11.83 8.98 -2.38
N LEU A 138 -10.57 8.96 -1.99
CA LEU A 138 -9.65 10.06 -2.25
C LEU A 138 -9.46 10.29 -3.75
N ILE A 139 -9.23 9.22 -4.50
CA ILE A 139 -8.97 9.31 -5.93
C ILE A 139 -10.23 9.70 -6.71
N GLU A 140 -11.36 9.07 -6.44
CA GLU A 140 -12.60 9.34 -7.16
C GLU A 140 -13.14 10.74 -6.90
N ASN A 141 -12.86 11.29 -5.72
CA ASN A 141 -13.31 12.64 -5.35
C ASN A 141 -12.27 13.73 -5.65
N GLY A 142 -11.18 13.38 -6.33
CA GLY A 142 -10.14 14.34 -6.70
C GLY A 142 -9.34 14.90 -5.52
N ARG A 143 -9.29 14.17 -4.42
CA ARG A 143 -8.57 14.58 -3.19
C ARG A 143 -7.19 13.93 -3.11
N VAL A 144 -6.50 13.94 -4.20
CA VAL A 144 -5.18 13.33 -4.35
C VAL A 144 -4.03 14.27 -3.97
#